data_e6041e638c3d0863ca63d07ed3e2010a
#
_entry.id   e6041e638c3d0863ca63d07ed3e2010a
#
_cell.length_a   1.000
_cell.length_b   1.000
_cell.length_c   1.000
_cell.angle_alpha   90.00
_cell.angle_beta   90.00
_cell.angle_gamma   90.00
#
_symmetry.space_group_name_H-M   'P 1'
#
loop_
_entity.id
_entity.type
_entity.pdbx_description
1 polymer ?
#
loop_
_entity_poly.entity_id
_entity_poly.type
_entity_poly.pdbx_seq_one_letter_code
_entity_poly.pdbx_strand_id
1 'polypeptide(L)'
;EPEFVEINWDTKVVELDAKSIDCIWNGMTLTEDIMANTATTKAYAKNAQVVVVKDGTDYTSTADLADKTVVAEAGSAGEAAIQGDENLSKADYVSKSVQTDCLMEVAAGTADAAVLDLTLANAMIGAGTDYASLKIVDELNAEEYGVAFRKGSDAAAAVDAAFDELKADGTMQALADKYDLALAE
;
A
#
# COMPACT_ATOMS: atom_id res chain seq x y z
N GLU A 1 -22.26 -10.54 -6.93
CA GLU A 1 -21.82 -10.29 -5.55
C GLU A 1 -20.33 -10.59 -5.46
N PRO A 2 -19.46 -9.69 -4.93
CA PRO A 2 -18.04 -9.96 -4.84
C PRO A 2 -17.76 -11.03 -3.78
N GLU A 3 -16.77 -11.89 -4.06
CA GLU A 3 -16.14 -12.79 -3.10
C GLU A 3 -14.74 -12.24 -2.78
N PHE A 4 -14.45 -12.07 -1.48
CA PHE A 4 -13.15 -11.60 -1.03
C PHE A 4 -12.25 -12.79 -0.76
N VAL A 5 -11.10 -12.82 -1.44
CA VAL A 5 -10.11 -13.90 -1.33
C VAL A 5 -8.82 -13.28 -0.81
N GLU A 6 -8.35 -13.75 0.35
CA GLU A 6 -7.04 -13.38 0.88
C GLU A 6 -5.95 -14.09 0.06
N ILE A 7 -4.95 -13.32 -0.40
CA ILE A 7 -3.82 -13.81 -1.19
C ILE A 7 -2.50 -13.39 -0.56
N ASN A 8 -1.43 -14.08 -0.92
CA ASN A 8 -0.08 -13.59 -0.67
C ASN A 8 0.22 -12.47 -1.70
N TRP A 9 0.56 -11.27 -1.21
CA TRP A 9 0.75 -10.10 -2.07
C TRP A 9 1.91 -10.25 -3.06
N ASP A 10 2.96 -10.96 -2.69
CA ASP A 10 4.10 -11.24 -3.58
C ASP A 10 3.70 -12.06 -4.81
N THR A 11 2.68 -12.92 -4.69
CA THR A 11 2.19 -13.77 -5.78
C THR A 11 0.93 -13.24 -6.48
N LYS A 12 0.50 -12.00 -6.22
CA LYS A 12 -0.77 -11.42 -6.69
C LYS A 12 -1.03 -11.57 -8.20
N VAL A 13 -0.01 -11.36 -9.05
CA VAL A 13 -0.15 -11.51 -10.51
C VAL A 13 -0.24 -12.99 -10.90
N VAL A 14 0.48 -13.86 -10.21
CA VAL A 14 0.40 -15.33 -10.43
C VAL A 14 -0.99 -15.85 -10.10
N GLU A 15 -1.59 -15.39 -8.98
CA GLU A 15 -2.96 -15.74 -8.60
C GLU A 15 -4.01 -15.25 -9.63
N LEU A 16 -3.78 -14.04 -10.15
CA LEU A 16 -4.62 -13.48 -11.22
C LEU A 16 -4.54 -14.28 -12.51
N ASP A 17 -3.33 -14.65 -12.95
CA ASP A 17 -3.09 -15.45 -14.16
C ASP A 17 -3.59 -16.89 -14.03
N ALA A 18 -3.45 -17.48 -12.84
CA ALA A 18 -3.97 -18.81 -12.51
C ALA A 18 -5.49 -18.86 -12.42
N LYS A 19 -6.16 -17.71 -12.45
CA LYS A 19 -7.62 -17.56 -12.31
C LYS A 19 -8.18 -17.99 -10.94
N SER A 20 -7.34 -17.94 -9.90
CA SER A 20 -7.80 -18.09 -8.51
C SER A 20 -8.55 -16.84 -8.04
N ILE A 21 -8.26 -15.70 -8.64
CA ILE A 21 -8.96 -14.43 -8.45
C ILE A 21 -9.27 -13.78 -9.81
N ASP A 22 -10.27 -12.90 -9.86
CA ASP A 22 -10.65 -12.18 -11.08
C ASP A 22 -10.05 -10.80 -11.18
N CYS A 23 -9.75 -10.18 -10.05
CA CYS A 23 -9.05 -8.91 -9.99
C CYS A 23 -8.20 -8.80 -8.72
N ILE A 24 -7.24 -7.88 -8.75
CA ILE A 24 -6.46 -7.43 -7.59
C ILE A 24 -7.02 -6.06 -7.21
N TRP A 25 -7.68 -5.96 -6.06
CA TRP A 25 -8.33 -4.74 -5.61
C TRP A 25 -8.22 -4.59 -4.09
N ASN A 26 -7.14 -4.04 -3.63
CA ASN A 26 -6.94 -3.60 -2.25
C ASN A 26 -5.60 -2.86 -2.13
N GLY A 27 -5.61 -1.53 -2.24
CA GLY A 27 -4.39 -0.74 -2.13
C GLY A 27 -3.32 -1.12 -3.16
N MET A 28 -3.74 -1.46 -4.39
CA MET A 28 -2.79 -1.87 -5.42
C MET A 28 -2.22 -0.65 -6.13
N THR A 29 -0.94 -0.40 -5.91
CA THR A 29 -0.19 0.66 -6.56
C THR A 29 -0.03 0.41 -8.06
N LEU A 30 -0.34 1.40 -8.87
CA LEU A 30 -0.16 1.38 -10.32
C LEU A 30 1.32 1.58 -10.67
N THR A 31 2.11 0.52 -10.55
CA THR A 31 3.51 0.51 -10.98
C THR A 31 3.63 0.21 -12.48
N GLU A 32 4.76 0.60 -13.09
CA GLU A 32 5.03 0.26 -14.50
C GLU A 32 4.96 -1.25 -14.76
N ASP A 33 5.44 -2.06 -13.82
CA ASP A 33 5.41 -3.52 -13.93
C ASP A 33 3.98 -4.08 -13.90
N ILE A 34 3.14 -3.62 -12.98
CA ILE A 34 1.72 -4.00 -12.92
C ILE A 34 1.00 -3.59 -14.20
N MET A 35 1.17 -2.36 -14.67
CA MET A 35 0.54 -1.88 -15.91
C MET A 35 1.03 -2.63 -17.16
N ALA A 36 2.28 -3.06 -17.19
CA ALA A 36 2.82 -3.83 -18.30
C ALA A 36 2.29 -5.27 -18.35
N ASN A 37 2.01 -5.87 -17.19
CA ASN A 37 1.66 -7.30 -17.07
C ASN A 37 0.16 -7.57 -16.88
N THR A 38 -0.65 -6.56 -16.60
CA THR A 38 -2.09 -6.69 -16.35
C THR A 38 -2.91 -5.70 -17.18
N ALA A 39 -4.23 -5.77 -17.11
CA ALA A 39 -5.14 -4.74 -17.59
C ALA A 39 -5.61 -3.93 -16.37
N THR A 40 -5.14 -2.69 -16.23
CA THR A 40 -5.47 -1.85 -15.07
C THR A 40 -6.56 -0.85 -15.39
N THR A 41 -7.32 -0.46 -14.37
CA THR A 41 -8.15 0.74 -14.40
C THR A 41 -7.27 2.00 -14.39
N LYS A 42 -7.90 3.15 -14.63
CA LYS A 42 -7.36 4.44 -14.21
C LYS A 42 -7.21 4.44 -12.69
N ALA A 43 -6.40 5.36 -12.17
CA ALA A 43 -6.29 5.58 -10.74
C ALA A 43 -7.64 6.01 -10.13
N TYR A 44 -7.96 5.47 -8.96
CA TYR A 44 -9.17 5.89 -8.21
C TYR A 44 -8.83 6.64 -6.91
N ALA A 45 -7.68 6.38 -6.30
CA ALA A 45 -7.25 7.04 -5.08
C ALA A 45 -5.74 7.33 -5.10
N LYS A 46 -5.34 8.38 -4.37
CA LYS A 46 -3.94 8.71 -4.10
C LYS A 46 -3.48 8.01 -2.83
N ASN A 47 -2.22 7.65 -2.79
CA ASN A 47 -1.53 7.07 -1.64
C ASN A 47 -0.08 7.55 -1.60
N ALA A 48 0.64 7.12 -0.58
CA ALA A 48 2.09 7.27 -0.47
C ALA A 48 2.68 6.09 0.30
N GLN A 49 3.95 5.81 0.11
CA GLN A 49 4.70 4.95 1.02
C GLN A 49 5.28 5.81 2.15
N VAL A 50 5.08 5.38 3.39
CA VAL A 50 5.49 6.14 4.57
C VAL A 50 6.39 5.32 5.48
N VAL A 51 7.26 6.03 6.21
CA VAL A 51 8.07 5.46 7.27
C VAL A 51 7.32 5.59 8.59
N VAL A 52 7.14 4.47 9.26
CA VAL A 52 6.52 4.37 10.58
C VAL A 52 7.56 3.90 11.59
N VAL A 53 7.66 4.60 12.71
CA VAL A 53 8.54 4.26 13.83
C VAL A 53 7.79 4.33 15.15
N LYS A 54 8.41 3.85 16.23
CA LYS A 54 7.86 4.02 17.58
C LYS A 54 7.90 5.50 17.99
N ASP A 55 6.87 5.97 18.67
CA ASP A 55 6.85 7.33 19.17
C ASP A 55 8.04 7.58 20.14
N GLY A 56 8.66 8.75 20.01
CA GLY A 56 9.89 9.09 20.73
C GLY A 56 11.19 8.62 20.04
N THR A 57 11.10 7.93 18.89
CA THR A 57 12.29 7.65 18.08
C THR A 57 12.81 8.93 17.46
N ASP A 58 14.13 9.18 17.61
CA ASP A 58 14.81 10.26 16.90
C ASP A 58 14.94 9.89 15.43
N TYR A 59 14.26 10.63 14.59
CA TYR A 59 14.26 10.46 13.14
C TYR A 59 14.33 11.81 12.43
N THR A 60 15.25 11.93 11.49
CA THR A 60 15.45 13.14 10.68
C THR A 60 15.32 12.84 9.19
N SER A 61 15.78 11.66 8.78
CA SER A 61 15.73 11.19 7.39
C SER A 61 15.97 9.69 7.32
N THR A 62 15.81 9.09 6.14
CA THR A 62 16.10 7.67 5.89
C THR A 62 17.53 7.26 6.25
N ALA A 63 18.49 8.22 6.31
CA ALA A 63 19.86 7.96 6.72
C ALA A 63 19.97 7.41 8.16
N ASP A 64 19.03 7.76 9.05
CA ASP A 64 19.00 7.28 10.43
C ASP A 64 18.62 5.79 10.53
N LEU A 65 18.14 5.21 9.43
CA LEU A 65 17.69 3.82 9.33
C LEU A 65 18.66 2.91 8.55
N ALA A 66 19.79 3.44 8.03
CA ALA A 66 20.70 2.70 7.15
C ALA A 66 21.33 1.43 7.77
N ASP A 67 21.40 1.33 9.09
CA ASP A 67 21.93 0.18 9.85
C ASP A 67 20.89 -0.39 10.83
N LYS A 68 19.62 -0.11 10.59
CA LYS A 68 18.47 -0.51 11.41
C LYS A 68 17.70 -1.64 10.78
N THR A 69 16.88 -2.32 11.57
CA THR A 69 15.94 -3.31 11.07
C THR A 69 14.69 -2.61 10.52
N VAL A 70 14.47 -2.75 9.22
CA VAL A 70 13.32 -2.15 8.53
C VAL A 70 12.47 -3.25 7.90
N VAL A 71 11.15 -3.17 8.10
CA VAL A 71 10.20 -4.18 7.63
C VAL A 71 9.23 -3.60 6.61
N ALA A 72 8.83 -4.41 5.63
CA ALA A 72 7.73 -4.15 4.71
C ALA A 72 7.09 -5.46 4.27
N GLU A 73 5.91 -5.38 3.67
CA GLU A 73 5.26 -6.53 3.06
C GLU A 73 6.00 -6.95 1.79
N ALA A 74 6.22 -8.26 1.63
CA ALA A 74 6.87 -8.82 0.44
C ALA A 74 6.06 -8.51 -0.84
N GLY A 75 6.75 -8.11 -1.91
CA GLY A 75 6.15 -7.76 -3.20
C GLY A 75 5.31 -6.48 -3.20
N SER A 76 5.39 -5.66 -2.13
CA SER A 76 4.69 -4.38 -2.01
C SER A 76 5.48 -3.20 -2.58
N ALA A 77 4.79 -2.07 -2.74
CA ALA A 77 5.44 -0.79 -3.07
C ALA A 77 6.37 -0.32 -1.93
N GLY A 78 6.06 -0.69 -0.68
CA GLY A 78 6.92 -0.42 0.48
C GLY A 78 8.25 -1.15 0.40
N GLU A 79 8.26 -2.43 0.02
CA GLU A 79 9.51 -3.15 -0.25
C GLU A 79 10.32 -2.47 -1.37
N ALA A 80 9.64 -2.12 -2.48
CA ALA A 80 10.30 -1.44 -3.59
C ALA A 80 10.88 -0.07 -3.18
N ALA A 81 10.17 0.68 -2.32
CA ALA A 81 10.66 1.94 -1.77
C ALA A 81 11.92 1.75 -0.91
N ILE A 82 11.98 0.71 -0.06
CA ILE A 82 13.18 0.37 0.71
C ILE A 82 14.36 0.06 -0.23
N GLN A 83 14.12 -0.77 -1.24
CA GLN A 83 15.17 -1.18 -2.18
C GLN A 83 15.67 -0.03 -3.07
N GLY A 84 14.80 0.94 -3.38
CA GLY A 84 15.10 2.08 -4.22
C GLY A 84 15.71 3.29 -3.49
N ASP A 85 15.56 3.39 -2.18
CA ASP A 85 16.12 4.50 -1.40
C ASP A 85 17.61 4.28 -1.10
N GLU A 86 18.41 5.34 -1.23
CA GLU A 86 19.87 5.29 -1.06
C GLU A 86 20.30 4.80 0.33
N ASN A 87 19.51 5.09 1.36
CA ASN A 87 19.83 4.78 2.75
C ASN A 87 19.11 3.50 3.21
N LEU A 88 17.80 3.39 2.96
CA LEU A 88 17.00 2.22 3.37
C LEU A 88 17.49 0.92 2.71
N SER A 89 18.07 0.99 1.50
CA SER A 89 18.67 -0.17 0.84
C SER A 89 19.89 -0.75 1.57
N LYS A 90 20.44 -0.02 2.57
CA LYS A 90 21.53 -0.46 3.44
C LYS A 90 21.03 -1.04 4.77
N ALA A 91 19.74 -0.89 5.07
CA ALA A 91 19.12 -1.40 6.29
C ALA A 91 19.09 -2.94 6.30
N ASP A 92 18.93 -3.51 7.49
CA ASP A 92 18.61 -4.94 7.65
C ASP A 92 17.12 -5.13 7.33
N TYR A 93 16.83 -5.39 6.05
CA TYR A 93 15.46 -5.55 5.57
C TYR A 93 14.90 -6.93 5.92
N VAL A 94 13.71 -6.93 6.53
CA VAL A 94 12.96 -8.16 6.83
C VAL A 94 11.56 -8.08 6.22
N SER A 95 11.25 -8.99 5.30
CA SER A 95 9.94 -9.08 4.67
C SER A 95 8.89 -9.67 5.60
N LYS A 96 7.65 -9.19 5.47
CA LYS A 96 6.45 -9.70 6.16
C LYS A 96 5.40 -10.14 5.16
N SER A 97 4.45 -10.93 5.61
CA SER A 97 3.38 -11.45 4.76
C SER A 97 2.27 -10.42 4.52
N VAL A 98 2.05 -9.51 5.48
CA VAL A 98 1.03 -8.45 5.44
C VAL A 98 1.54 -7.19 6.13
N GLN A 99 1.04 -6.03 5.73
CA GLN A 99 1.47 -4.73 6.29
C GLN A 99 1.16 -4.59 7.80
N THR A 100 0.10 -5.20 8.28
CA THR A 100 -0.23 -5.18 9.71
C THR A 100 0.81 -5.87 10.59
N ASP A 101 1.48 -6.91 10.08
CA ASP A 101 2.59 -7.56 10.77
C ASP A 101 3.78 -6.60 10.91
N CYS A 102 4.00 -5.72 9.93
CA CYS A 102 5.03 -4.69 10.02
C CYS A 102 4.78 -3.73 11.19
N LEU A 103 3.53 -3.29 11.37
CA LEU A 103 3.15 -2.45 12.52
C LEU A 103 3.36 -3.18 13.85
N MET A 104 3.02 -4.47 13.92
CA MET A 104 3.24 -5.29 15.12
C MET A 104 4.73 -5.38 15.49
N GLU A 105 5.61 -5.59 14.51
CA GLU A 105 7.06 -5.68 14.75
C GLU A 105 7.62 -4.37 15.33
N VAL A 106 7.22 -3.24 14.76
CA VAL A 106 7.66 -1.93 15.26
C VAL A 106 7.09 -1.67 16.66
N ALA A 107 5.81 -1.97 16.91
CA ALA A 107 5.20 -1.80 18.22
C ALA A 107 5.86 -2.68 19.29
N ALA A 108 6.22 -3.92 18.94
CA ALA A 108 6.93 -4.85 19.79
C ALA A 108 8.40 -4.45 20.03
N GLY A 109 8.99 -3.62 19.14
CA GLY A 109 10.40 -3.24 19.17
C GLY A 109 11.35 -4.31 18.62
N THR A 110 10.83 -5.22 17.79
CA THR A 110 11.61 -6.21 17.03
C THR A 110 12.05 -5.69 15.68
N ALA A 111 11.45 -4.59 15.21
CA ALA A 111 11.93 -3.77 14.10
C ALA A 111 12.01 -2.30 14.54
N ASP A 112 12.93 -1.55 13.96
CA ASP A 112 13.13 -0.12 14.23
C ASP A 112 12.13 0.73 13.45
N ALA A 113 11.81 0.34 12.21
CA ALA A 113 10.87 1.02 11.34
C ALA A 113 10.11 0.08 10.41
N ALA A 114 8.95 0.53 9.93
CA ALA A 114 8.20 -0.09 8.85
C ALA A 114 8.03 0.89 7.70
N VAL A 115 8.01 0.37 6.46
CA VAL A 115 7.58 1.11 5.28
C VAL A 115 6.30 0.46 4.75
N LEU A 116 5.23 1.24 4.66
CA LEU A 116 3.90 0.77 4.30
C LEU A 116 3.01 1.90 3.77
N ASP A 117 1.81 1.54 3.37
CA ASP A 117 0.84 2.47 2.78
C ASP A 117 0.35 3.52 3.78
N LEU A 118 0.39 4.80 3.38
CA LEU A 118 -0.16 5.92 4.16
C LEU A 118 -1.62 5.69 4.54
N THR A 119 -2.42 5.21 3.59
CA THR A 119 -3.85 4.91 3.81
C THR A 119 -4.05 3.92 4.95
N LEU A 120 -3.27 2.83 4.98
CA LEU A 120 -3.31 1.86 6.06
C LEU A 120 -2.77 2.44 7.36
N ALA A 121 -1.66 3.16 7.31
CA ALA A 121 -1.06 3.80 8.47
C ALA A 121 -2.05 4.77 9.15
N ASN A 122 -2.72 5.63 8.37
CA ASN A 122 -3.73 6.56 8.89
C ASN A 122 -4.92 5.85 9.54
N ALA A 123 -5.34 4.71 9.00
CA ALA A 123 -6.45 3.94 9.55
C ALA A 123 -6.10 3.21 10.85
N MET A 124 -4.83 2.84 11.05
CA MET A 124 -4.42 1.96 12.15
C MET A 124 -3.62 2.66 13.24
N ILE A 125 -2.94 3.77 12.94
CA ILE A 125 -2.11 4.50 13.89
C ILE A 125 -2.90 5.68 14.47
N GLY A 126 -2.94 5.81 15.78
CA GLY A 126 -3.58 6.93 16.44
C GLY A 126 -4.13 6.62 17.81
N ALA A 127 -4.61 7.65 18.49
CA ALA A 127 -5.18 7.51 19.83
C ALA A 127 -6.39 6.56 19.83
N GLY A 128 -6.36 5.57 20.71
CA GLY A 128 -7.44 4.58 20.84
C GLY A 128 -7.31 3.37 19.91
N THR A 129 -6.24 3.26 19.13
CA THR A 129 -5.90 2.07 18.34
C THR A 129 -4.84 1.22 19.05
N ASP A 130 -4.64 0.00 18.58
CA ASP A 130 -3.59 -0.90 19.11
C ASP A 130 -2.18 -0.39 18.79
N TYR A 131 -2.06 0.54 17.85
CA TYR A 131 -0.79 1.15 17.39
C TYR A 131 -0.63 2.62 17.81
N ALA A 132 -1.28 3.04 18.90
CA ALA A 132 -1.17 4.41 19.43
C ALA A 132 0.26 4.82 19.85
N SER A 133 1.16 3.85 20.00
CA SER A 133 2.58 4.09 20.30
C SER A 133 3.45 4.29 19.06
N LEU A 134 2.88 4.23 17.87
CA LEU A 134 3.58 4.43 16.61
C LEU A 134 3.27 5.80 16.03
N LYS A 135 4.14 6.27 15.14
CA LYS A 135 3.92 7.49 14.37
C LYS A 135 4.50 7.39 12.97
N ILE A 136 3.86 8.06 12.04
CA ILE A 136 4.40 8.33 10.70
C ILE A 136 5.42 9.46 10.84
N VAL A 137 6.63 9.28 10.30
CA VAL A 137 7.73 10.25 10.41
C VAL A 137 8.20 10.78 9.06
N ASP A 138 7.92 10.06 7.97
CA ASP A 138 8.33 10.47 6.63
C ASP A 138 7.37 9.94 5.57
N GLU A 139 7.30 10.63 4.42
CA GLU A 139 6.60 10.23 3.22
C GLU A 139 7.64 10.09 2.10
N LEU A 140 7.85 8.87 1.60
CA LEU A 140 8.92 8.56 0.68
C LEU A 140 8.56 8.91 -0.77
N ASN A 141 7.39 8.51 -1.21
CA ASN A 141 6.90 8.72 -2.56
C ASN A 141 5.37 8.72 -2.61
N ALA A 142 4.83 9.66 -3.38
CA ALA A 142 3.42 9.64 -3.74
C ALA A 142 3.16 8.60 -4.82
N GLU A 143 2.01 7.95 -4.75
CA GLU A 143 1.58 6.92 -5.67
C GLU A 143 0.06 6.92 -5.86
N GLU A 144 -0.43 6.09 -6.75
CA GLU A 144 -1.86 5.98 -7.05
C GLU A 144 -2.30 4.52 -7.02
N TYR A 145 -3.52 4.30 -6.52
CA TYR A 145 -4.17 2.99 -6.50
C TYR A 145 -5.07 2.80 -7.72
N GLY A 146 -5.03 1.58 -8.26
CA GLY A 146 -5.93 1.11 -9.28
C GLY A 146 -6.40 -0.32 -9.01
N VAL A 147 -7.17 -0.86 -9.94
CA VAL A 147 -7.61 -2.27 -9.95
C VAL A 147 -6.94 -2.96 -11.12
N ALA A 148 -6.37 -4.15 -10.91
CA ALA A 148 -5.79 -4.94 -11.98
C ALA A 148 -6.65 -6.16 -12.31
N PHE A 149 -6.80 -6.39 -13.59
CA PHE A 149 -7.43 -7.57 -14.20
C PHE A 149 -6.41 -8.32 -15.05
N ARG A 150 -6.71 -9.56 -15.43
CA ARG A 150 -5.87 -10.33 -16.35
C ARG A 150 -5.60 -9.55 -17.63
N LYS A 151 -4.39 -9.65 -18.14
CA LYS A 151 -3.98 -8.97 -19.39
C LYS A 151 -4.96 -9.29 -20.53
N GLY A 152 -5.45 -8.24 -21.20
CA GLY A 152 -6.42 -8.35 -22.27
C GLY A 152 -7.89 -8.46 -21.81
N SER A 153 -8.18 -8.36 -20.52
CA SER A 153 -9.54 -8.26 -20.01
C SER A 153 -10.18 -6.92 -20.36
N ASP A 154 -11.47 -6.94 -20.68
CA ASP A 154 -12.29 -5.72 -20.88
C ASP A 154 -12.90 -5.21 -19.56
N ALA A 155 -12.74 -5.95 -18.46
CA ALA A 155 -13.30 -5.60 -17.16
C ALA A 155 -12.75 -4.29 -16.60
N ALA A 156 -11.48 -3.97 -16.87
CA ALA A 156 -10.89 -2.69 -16.45
C ALA A 156 -11.66 -1.49 -17.01
N ALA A 157 -12.01 -1.53 -18.31
CA ALA A 157 -12.80 -0.47 -18.93
C ALA A 157 -14.23 -0.37 -18.39
N ALA A 158 -14.84 -1.51 -18.03
CA ALA A 158 -16.16 -1.54 -17.40
C ALA A 158 -16.14 -0.93 -15.99
N VAL A 159 -15.09 -1.21 -15.20
CA VAL A 159 -14.90 -0.60 -13.88
C VAL A 159 -14.59 0.89 -13.98
N ASP A 160 -13.78 1.31 -14.97
CA ASP A 160 -13.52 2.75 -15.22
C ASP A 160 -14.83 3.49 -15.53
N ALA A 161 -15.71 2.92 -16.34
CA ALA A 161 -17.02 3.53 -16.62
C ALA A 161 -17.88 3.65 -15.35
N ALA A 162 -17.87 2.62 -14.49
CA ALA A 162 -18.56 2.68 -13.22
C ALA A 162 -17.95 3.74 -12.27
N PHE A 163 -16.63 3.89 -12.23
CA PHE A 163 -15.97 4.96 -11.46
C PHE A 163 -16.36 6.34 -11.98
N ASP A 164 -16.43 6.53 -13.31
CA ASP A 164 -16.85 7.80 -13.89
C ASP A 164 -18.31 8.15 -13.50
N GLU A 165 -19.22 7.17 -13.48
CA GLU A 165 -20.61 7.36 -13.00
C GLU A 165 -20.66 7.70 -11.51
N LEU A 166 -19.92 6.98 -10.66
CA LEU A 166 -19.87 7.21 -9.21
C LEU A 166 -19.15 8.52 -8.83
N LYS A 167 -18.22 8.97 -9.66
CA LYS A 167 -17.63 10.32 -9.53
C LYS A 167 -18.67 11.39 -9.88
N ALA A 168 -19.41 11.20 -10.97
CA ALA A 168 -20.40 12.17 -11.45
C ALA A 168 -21.58 12.36 -10.48
N ASP A 169 -22.02 11.31 -9.80
CA ASP A 169 -23.11 11.37 -8.82
C ASP A 169 -22.68 11.74 -7.39
N GLY A 170 -21.36 11.88 -7.17
CA GLY A 170 -20.77 12.25 -5.87
C GLY A 170 -20.55 11.08 -4.91
N THR A 171 -20.88 9.85 -5.29
CA THR A 171 -20.71 8.67 -4.43
C THR A 171 -19.24 8.42 -4.09
N MET A 172 -18.34 8.56 -5.07
CA MET A 172 -16.90 8.42 -4.83
C MET A 172 -16.38 9.43 -3.81
N GLN A 173 -16.82 10.70 -3.91
CA GLN A 173 -16.41 11.74 -2.95
C GLN A 173 -16.94 11.44 -1.55
N ALA A 174 -18.20 11.02 -1.43
CA ALA A 174 -18.79 10.65 -0.13
C ALA A 174 -18.07 9.47 0.53
N LEU A 175 -17.60 8.49 -0.26
CA LEU A 175 -16.79 7.38 0.24
C LEU A 175 -15.39 7.83 0.63
N ALA A 176 -14.75 8.69 -0.17
CA ALA A 176 -13.45 9.25 0.15
C ALA A 176 -13.49 10.03 1.47
N ASP A 177 -14.48 10.91 1.65
CA ASP A 177 -14.68 11.68 2.89
C ASP A 177 -14.92 10.75 4.10
N LYS A 178 -15.68 9.66 3.90
CA LYS A 178 -15.99 8.71 4.96
C LYS A 178 -14.76 7.94 5.45
N TYR A 179 -13.85 7.60 4.54
CA TYR A 179 -12.69 6.75 4.82
C TYR A 179 -11.36 7.53 4.85
N ASP A 180 -11.43 8.87 4.83
CA ASP A 180 -10.26 9.76 4.82
C ASP A 180 -9.29 9.44 3.67
N LEU A 181 -9.84 9.28 2.47
CA LEU A 181 -9.07 8.98 1.26
C LEU A 181 -8.98 10.22 0.36
N ALA A 182 -7.86 10.35 -0.35
CA ALA A 182 -7.72 11.33 -1.42
C ALA A 182 -8.03 10.67 -2.78
N LEU A 183 -9.01 11.20 -3.51
CA LEU A 183 -9.31 10.70 -4.86
C LEU A 183 -8.19 11.06 -5.84
N ALA A 184 -7.94 10.17 -6.79
CA ALA A 184 -7.17 10.50 -7.99
C ALA A 184 -8.00 11.39 -8.94
N GLU A 185 -7.30 12.24 -9.71
CA GLU A 185 -7.91 13.20 -10.66
C GLU A 185 -8.51 12.50 -11.88
#